data_d0d727581f057e0f20e9481fb7acbde5
#
_entry.id   d0d727581f057e0f20e9481fb7acbde5
#
_cell.length_a   1.000
_cell.length_b   1.000
_cell.length_c   1.000
_cell.angle_alpha   90.00
_cell.angle_beta   90.00
_cell.angle_gamma   90.00
#
_symmetry.space_group_name_H-M   'P 1'
#
loop_
_entity.id
_entity.type
_entity.pdbx_description
1 polymer ?
#
loop_
_entity_poly.entity_id
_entity_poly.type
_entity_poly.pdbx_seq_one_letter_code
_entity_poly.pdbx_strand_id
1 'polypeptide(L)'
;KECNSEIYVDEINDYNLKALYDEYRKKNDIISMDEITGICSKYDIGKRPLSLLLGWGEQTFSRYCDGDIPTKQYSDVLKHISADPHYYNQILEEHKKNLKTDAAYKKSKMAVEKLIGSDSNSKSKINLVIEYLLNKCEDITPLALQKTLYYVQGFYYAFYDTFLFTED
;
A
#
# COMPACT_ATOMS: atom_id res chain seq x y z
N LYS A 1 -40.24 -34.11 19.08
CA LYS A 1 -39.17 -35.12 18.78
C LYS A 1 -38.12 -34.40 17.96
N GLU A 2 -37.01 -34.10 18.58
CA GLU A 2 -35.85 -33.52 17.87
C GLU A 2 -35.26 -34.64 16.98
N CYS A 3 -35.27 -34.38 15.68
CA CYS A 3 -34.61 -35.23 14.71
C CYS A 3 -33.15 -34.76 14.62
N ASN A 4 -32.21 -35.59 15.00
CA ASN A 4 -30.76 -35.34 14.92
C ASN A 4 -30.24 -35.42 13.45
N SER A 5 -31.04 -35.05 12.46
CA SER A 5 -30.57 -34.97 11.08
C SER A 5 -29.85 -33.66 10.85
N GLU A 6 -28.64 -33.72 10.29
CA GLU A 6 -27.91 -32.55 9.83
C GLU A 6 -28.72 -31.88 8.71
N ILE A 7 -29.10 -30.62 8.92
CA ILE A 7 -29.78 -29.81 7.91
C ILE A 7 -28.67 -28.92 7.26
N TYR A 8 -28.42 -29.18 5.99
CA TYR A 8 -27.55 -28.34 5.18
C TYR A 8 -28.34 -27.13 4.67
N VAL A 9 -27.90 -25.92 5.03
CA VAL A 9 -28.47 -24.66 4.56
C VAL A 9 -27.32 -23.89 3.89
N ASP A 10 -27.41 -23.71 2.58
CA ASP A 10 -26.36 -23.10 1.75
C ASP A 10 -25.89 -21.75 2.32
N GLU A 11 -26.81 -20.84 2.65
CA GLU A 11 -26.50 -19.51 3.17
C GLU A 11 -25.71 -19.53 4.48
N ILE A 12 -26.07 -20.46 5.40
CA ILE A 12 -25.38 -20.61 6.69
C ILE A 12 -24.01 -21.21 6.48
N ASN A 13 -23.88 -22.16 5.58
CA ASN A 13 -22.62 -22.81 5.27
C ASN A 13 -21.65 -21.83 4.62
N ASP A 14 -22.10 -21.02 3.66
CA ASP A 14 -21.31 -20.00 3.01
C ASP A 14 -20.83 -18.92 4.00
N TYR A 15 -21.70 -18.50 4.91
CA TYR A 15 -21.35 -17.59 5.99
C TYR A 15 -20.27 -18.16 6.90
N ASN A 16 -20.42 -19.42 7.34
CA ASN A 16 -19.46 -20.10 8.19
C ASN A 16 -18.12 -20.31 7.48
N LEU A 17 -18.15 -20.68 6.20
CA LEU A 17 -16.95 -20.86 5.39
C LEU A 17 -16.18 -19.54 5.21
N LYS A 18 -16.89 -18.45 4.95
CA LYS A 18 -16.27 -17.12 4.88
C LYS A 18 -15.64 -16.73 6.20
N ALA A 19 -16.34 -16.90 7.32
CA ALA A 19 -15.83 -16.62 8.65
C ALA A 19 -14.57 -17.45 8.98
N LEU A 20 -14.56 -18.74 8.60
CA LEU A 20 -13.42 -19.62 8.76
C LEU A 20 -12.20 -19.13 7.96
N TYR A 21 -12.39 -18.72 6.71
CA TYR A 21 -11.31 -18.21 5.88
C TYR A 21 -10.77 -16.86 6.39
N ASP A 22 -11.62 -15.99 6.90
CA ASP A 22 -11.21 -14.72 7.48
C ASP A 22 -10.40 -14.92 8.77
N GLU A 23 -10.81 -15.84 9.64
CA GLU A 23 -10.02 -16.22 10.84
C GLU A 23 -8.71 -16.92 10.47
N TYR A 24 -8.70 -17.75 9.43
CA TYR A 24 -7.46 -18.35 8.92
C TYR A 24 -6.47 -17.29 8.43
N ARG A 25 -6.97 -16.27 7.67
CA ARG A 25 -6.15 -15.15 7.20
C ARG A 25 -5.54 -14.38 8.36
N LYS A 26 -6.33 -14.03 9.37
CA LYS A 26 -5.84 -13.34 10.58
C LYS A 26 -4.79 -14.14 11.32
N LYS A 27 -5.06 -15.42 11.59
CA LYS A 27 -4.15 -16.29 12.34
C LYS A 27 -2.79 -16.51 11.65
N ASN A 28 -2.78 -16.55 10.31
CA ASN A 28 -1.57 -16.78 9.52
C ASN A 28 -0.97 -15.48 8.96
N ASP A 29 -1.45 -14.33 9.40
CA ASP A 29 -1.01 -13.02 8.92
C ASP A 29 -1.05 -12.93 7.39
N ILE A 30 -2.18 -13.32 6.79
CA ILE A 30 -2.46 -13.23 5.36
C ILE A 30 -3.35 -12.00 5.11
N ILE A 31 -3.13 -11.33 3.99
CA ILE A 31 -3.90 -10.17 3.56
C ILE A 31 -5.41 -10.45 3.56
N SER A 32 -6.22 -9.49 4.01
CA SER A 32 -7.68 -9.59 4.04
C SER A 32 -8.31 -9.45 2.65
N MET A 33 -9.57 -9.89 2.51
CA MET A 33 -10.32 -9.76 1.26
C MET A 33 -10.55 -8.29 0.89
N ASP A 34 -10.83 -7.45 1.87
CA ASP A 34 -11.10 -6.02 1.65
C ASP A 34 -9.85 -5.30 1.15
N GLU A 35 -8.67 -5.62 1.70
CA GLU A 35 -7.40 -5.09 1.21
C GLU A 35 -7.10 -5.56 -0.21
N ILE A 36 -7.30 -6.86 -0.53
CA ILE A 36 -7.08 -7.40 -1.88
C ILE A 36 -7.95 -6.66 -2.90
N THR A 37 -9.25 -6.54 -2.63
CA THR A 37 -10.20 -5.89 -3.55
C THR A 37 -9.96 -4.39 -3.65
N GLY A 38 -9.51 -3.76 -2.56
CA GLY A 38 -9.18 -2.35 -2.48
C GLY A 38 -8.00 -1.93 -3.36
N ILE A 39 -7.03 -2.83 -3.61
CA ILE A 39 -5.85 -2.53 -4.44
C ILE A 39 -6.24 -2.07 -5.85
N CYS A 40 -7.19 -2.75 -6.49
CA CYS A 40 -7.65 -2.39 -7.84
C CYS A 40 -8.25 -1.00 -7.90
N SER A 41 -9.06 -0.64 -6.90
CA SER A 41 -9.69 0.68 -6.80
C SER A 41 -8.67 1.76 -6.45
N LYS A 42 -7.72 1.46 -5.56
CA LYS A 42 -6.68 2.39 -5.11
C LYS A 42 -5.78 2.85 -6.27
N TYR A 43 -5.42 1.94 -7.17
CA TYR A 43 -4.47 2.21 -8.26
C TYR A 43 -5.11 2.26 -9.64
N ASP A 44 -6.44 2.27 -9.74
CA ASP A 44 -7.21 2.27 -11.00
C ASP A 44 -6.68 1.25 -12.02
N ILE A 45 -6.44 0.03 -11.55
CA ILE A 45 -5.91 -1.08 -12.36
C ILE A 45 -6.84 -2.29 -12.31
N GLY A 46 -7.03 -2.94 -13.46
CA GLY A 46 -7.84 -4.16 -13.52
C GLY A 46 -7.15 -5.38 -12.90
N LYS A 47 -7.94 -6.37 -12.47
CA LYS A 47 -7.43 -7.62 -11.85
C LYS A 47 -6.39 -8.34 -12.71
N ARG A 48 -6.66 -8.50 -14.02
CA ARG A 48 -5.73 -9.16 -14.97
C ARG A 48 -4.45 -8.36 -15.22
N PRO A 49 -4.50 -7.05 -15.54
CA PRO A 49 -3.31 -6.22 -15.65
C PRO A 49 -2.44 -6.23 -14.39
N LEU A 50 -3.03 -6.18 -13.20
CA LEU A 50 -2.27 -6.26 -11.95
C LEU A 50 -1.56 -7.61 -11.80
N SER A 51 -2.24 -8.71 -12.13
CA SER A 51 -1.63 -10.05 -12.10
C SER A 51 -0.40 -10.14 -13.01
N LEU A 52 -0.52 -9.63 -14.24
CA LEU A 52 0.59 -9.59 -15.20
C LEU A 52 1.72 -8.66 -14.75
N LEU A 53 1.39 -7.50 -14.20
CA LEU A 53 2.36 -6.54 -13.66
C LEU A 53 3.24 -7.17 -12.59
N LEU A 54 2.66 -7.99 -11.72
CA LEU A 54 3.37 -8.72 -10.67
C LEU A 54 4.14 -9.95 -11.18
N GLY A 55 4.08 -10.23 -12.48
CA GLY A 55 4.70 -11.43 -13.08
C GLY A 55 3.96 -12.72 -12.73
N TRP A 56 2.69 -12.63 -12.32
CA TRP A 56 1.87 -13.78 -11.99
C TRP A 56 1.07 -14.26 -13.20
N GLY A 57 0.47 -15.44 -13.08
CA GLY A 57 -0.49 -15.92 -14.09
C GLY A 57 -1.70 -15.00 -14.19
N GLU A 58 -2.22 -14.82 -15.40
CA GLU A 58 -3.27 -13.82 -15.75
C GLU A 58 -4.51 -13.87 -14.84
N GLN A 59 -4.86 -15.06 -14.31
CA GLN A 59 -6.03 -15.28 -13.47
C GLN A 59 -5.71 -15.32 -11.97
N THR A 60 -4.43 -15.27 -11.58
CA THR A 60 -4.01 -15.50 -10.18
C THR A 60 -4.63 -14.48 -9.24
N PHE A 61 -4.53 -13.19 -9.56
CA PHE A 61 -5.10 -12.14 -8.72
C PHE A 61 -6.64 -12.15 -8.73
N SER A 62 -7.26 -12.51 -9.86
CA SER A 62 -8.72 -12.67 -9.93
C SER A 62 -9.23 -13.72 -8.95
N ARG A 63 -8.56 -14.86 -8.87
CA ARG A 63 -8.90 -15.94 -7.92
C ARG A 63 -8.82 -15.46 -6.46
N TYR A 64 -7.82 -14.65 -6.13
CA TYR A 64 -7.72 -14.06 -4.78
C TYR A 64 -8.86 -13.10 -4.48
N CYS A 65 -9.30 -12.29 -5.47
CA CYS A 65 -10.49 -11.45 -5.35
C CYS A 65 -11.79 -12.26 -5.23
N ASP A 66 -11.80 -13.50 -5.69
CA ASP A 66 -12.97 -14.39 -5.65
C ASP A 66 -12.98 -15.28 -4.39
N GLY A 67 -11.97 -15.15 -3.50
CA GLY A 67 -11.94 -15.78 -2.19
C GLY A 67 -10.77 -16.74 -1.94
N ASP A 68 -10.00 -17.13 -2.95
CA ASP A 68 -8.83 -17.98 -2.77
C ASP A 68 -7.83 -17.35 -1.79
N ILE A 69 -7.16 -18.20 -1.03
CA ILE A 69 -6.15 -17.76 -0.06
C ILE A 69 -4.79 -17.71 -0.74
N PRO A 70 -4.14 -16.53 -0.81
CA PRO A 70 -2.79 -16.42 -1.35
C PRO A 70 -1.77 -17.11 -0.44
N THR A 71 -0.66 -17.57 -1.01
CA THR A 71 0.51 -18.00 -0.22
C THR A 71 1.05 -16.81 0.58
N LYS A 72 1.82 -17.09 1.63
CA LYS A 72 2.41 -16.02 2.47
C LYS A 72 3.23 -15.04 1.65
N GLN A 73 4.05 -15.52 0.70
CA GLN A 73 4.85 -14.68 -0.18
C GLN A 73 4.01 -13.71 -1.02
N TYR A 74 2.93 -14.20 -1.63
CA TYR A 74 2.03 -13.36 -2.41
C TYR A 74 1.24 -12.39 -1.53
N SER A 75 0.84 -12.83 -0.35
CA SER A 75 0.19 -11.98 0.64
C SER A 75 1.09 -10.82 1.06
N ASP A 76 2.37 -11.06 1.34
CA ASP A 76 3.30 -10.03 1.77
C ASP A 76 3.54 -8.99 0.67
N VAL A 77 3.65 -9.41 -0.59
CA VAL A 77 3.73 -8.50 -1.75
C VAL A 77 2.48 -7.63 -1.85
N LEU A 78 1.29 -8.24 -1.73
CA LEU A 78 0.02 -7.50 -1.79
C LEU A 78 -0.15 -6.53 -0.62
N LYS A 79 0.28 -6.90 0.59
CA LYS A 79 0.30 -6.00 1.75
C LYS A 79 1.22 -4.80 1.52
N HIS A 80 2.44 -5.01 1.00
CA HIS A 80 3.35 -3.93 0.65
C HIS A 80 2.75 -2.99 -0.39
N ILE A 81 2.16 -3.54 -1.45
CA ILE A 81 1.47 -2.75 -2.48
C ILE A 81 0.30 -1.96 -1.89
N SER A 82 -0.48 -2.58 -1.00
CA SER A 82 -1.61 -1.92 -0.35
C SER A 82 -1.17 -0.79 0.56
N ALA A 83 -0.05 -0.95 1.28
CA ALA A 83 0.46 0.01 2.26
C ALA A 83 1.23 1.17 1.60
N ASP A 84 2.10 0.88 0.63
CA ASP A 84 3.06 1.83 0.09
C ASP A 84 2.84 2.12 -1.41
N PRO A 85 2.33 3.32 -1.77
CA PRO A 85 2.20 3.75 -3.15
C PRO A 85 3.53 3.93 -3.89
N HIS A 86 4.63 4.25 -3.18
CA HIS A 86 5.95 4.37 -3.81
C HIS A 86 6.47 3.01 -4.27
N TYR A 87 6.30 1.98 -3.44
CA TYR A 87 6.65 0.61 -3.81
C TYR A 87 5.85 0.12 -5.01
N TYR A 88 4.53 0.39 -5.04
CA TYR A 88 3.72 0.08 -6.21
C TYR A 88 4.18 0.83 -7.47
N ASN A 89 4.53 2.11 -7.36
CA ASN A 89 5.04 2.91 -8.48
C ASN A 89 6.35 2.33 -9.04
N GLN A 90 7.25 1.86 -8.17
CA GLN A 90 8.48 1.20 -8.60
C GLN A 90 8.17 -0.06 -9.42
N ILE A 91 7.31 -0.95 -8.92
CA ILE A 91 6.87 -2.16 -9.65
C ILE A 91 6.24 -1.79 -11.00
N LEU A 92 5.41 -0.74 -11.03
CA LEU A 92 4.74 -0.28 -12.25
C LEU A 92 5.75 0.16 -13.33
N GLU A 93 6.82 0.85 -12.95
CA GLU A 93 7.88 1.28 -13.87
C GLU A 93 8.76 0.10 -14.33
N GLU A 94 9.18 -0.75 -13.42
CA GLU A 94 10.07 -1.88 -13.73
C GLU A 94 9.39 -2.90 -14.64
N HIS A 95 8.10 -3.18 -14.40
CA HIS A 95 7.37 -4.25 -15.05
C HIS A 95 6.33 -3.77 -16.08
N LYS A 96 6.38 -2.50 -16.50
CA LYS A 96 5.44 -1.96 -17.50
C LYS A 96 5.33 -2.78 -18.80
N LYS A 97 6.42 -3.46 -19.17
CA LYS A 97 6.46 -4.32 -20.36
C LYS A 97 5.53 -5.55 -20.27
N ASN A 98 5.16 -5.95 -19.05
CA ASN A 98 4.25 -7.07 -18.81
C ASN A 98 2.78 -6.69 -19.07
N LEU A 99 2.48 -5.39 -19.12
CA LEU A 99 1.14 -4.90 -19.41
C LEU A 99 0.83 -5.00 -20.89
N LYS A 100 -0.31 -5.58 -21.24
CA LYS A 100 -0.76 -5.75 -22.63
C LYS A 100 -1.18 -4.44 -23.31
N THR A 101 -1.51 -3.40 -22.51
CA THR A 101 -2.03 -2.13 -23.00
C THR A 101 -1.42 -0.94 -22.28
N ASP A 102 -0.99 0.06 -23.05
CA ASP A 102 -0.51 1.33 -22.51
C ASP A 102 -1.59 2.09 -21.72
N ALA A 103 -2.87 1.86 -22.04
CA ALA A 103 -3.97 2.49 -21.34
C ALA A 103 -4.05 2.09 -19.86
N ALA A 104 -3.80 0.80 -19.56
CA ALA A 104 -3.76 0.32 -18.18
C ALA A 104 -2.60 0.95 -17.40
N TYR A 105 -1.41 1.04 -18.03
CA TYR A 105 -0.27 1.72 -17.44
C TYR A 105 -0.56 3.19 -17.13
N LYS A 106 -1.07 3.96 -18.13
CA LYS A 106 -1.34 5.40 -17.98
C LYS A 106 -2.36 5.67 -16.87
N LYS A 107 -3.46 4.91 -16.83
CA LYS A 107 -4.47 5.06 -15.77
C LYS A 107 -3.89 4.82 -14.39
N SER A 108 -3.19 3.71 -14.22
CA SER A 108 -2.60 3.34 -12.95
C SER A 108 -1.49 4.31 -12.53
N LYS A 109 -0.69 4.81 -13.49
CA LYS A 109 0.32 5.83 -13.25
C LYS A 109 -0.28 7.14 -12.72
N MET A 110 -1.35 7.62 -13.36
CA MET A 110 -2.07 8.81 -12.90
C MET A 110 -2.67 8.62 -11.50
N ALA A 111 -3.19 7.43 -11.20
CA ALA A 111 -3.75 7.14 -9.88
C ALA A 111 -2.66 7.14 -8.80
N VAL A 112 -1.53 6.49 -9.04
CA VAL A 112 -0.42 6.44 -8.08
C VAL A 112 0.25 7.80 -7.90
N GLU A 113 0.40 8.61 -8.95
CA GLU A 113 0.94 9.97 -8.86
C GLU A 113 0.06 10.89 -8.00
N LYS A 114 -1.27 10.75 -8.11
CA LYS A 114 -2.19 11.47 -7.21
C LYS A 114 -2.01 11.06 -5.75
N LEU A 115 -1.83 9.77 -5.47
CA LEU A 115 -1.61 9.28 -4.11
C LEU A 115 -0.28 9.80 -3.56
N ILE A 116 0.80 9.69 -4.31
CA ILE A 116 2.13 10.19 -3.92
C ILE A 116 2.10 11.73 -3.79
N GLY A 117 1.42 12.43 -4.70
CA GLY A 117 1.26 13.89 -4.63
C GLY A 117 0.43 14.35 -3.44
N SER A 118 -0.58 13.58 -3.02
CA SER A 118 -1.33 13.85 -1.79
C SER A 118 -0.51 13.56 -0.53
N ASP A 119 0.33 12.51 -0.54
CA ASP A 119 1.24 12.22 0.56
C ASP A 119 2.35 13.27 0.69
N SER A 120 2.85 13.82 -0.41
CA SER A 120 3.81 14.94 -0.35
C SER A 120 3.19 16.23 0.18
N ASN A 121 1.88 16.43 0.02
CA ASN A 121 1.14 17.53 0.65
C ASN A 121 0.84 17.30 2.15
N SER A 122 0.89 16.03 2.59
CA SER A 122 0.73 15.65 4.01
C SER A 122 2.08 15.47 4.74
N LYS A 123 3.21 15.47 4.01
CA LYS A 123 4.52 15.48 4.66
C LYS A 123 4.69 16.77 5.44
N SER A 124 4.86 16.63 6.74
CA SER A 124 5.15 17.76 7.60
C SER A 124 6.39 18.51 7.11
N LYS A 125 6.43 19.84 7.31
CA LYS A 125 7.57 20.66 6.88
C LYS A 125 8.90 20.13 7.44
N ILE A 126 8.89 19.61 8.66
CA ILE A 126 10.08 19.02 9.29
C ILE A 126 10.56 17.80 8.51
N ASN A 127 9.65 16.93 8.05
CA ASN A 127 10.01 15.75 7.25
C ASN A 127 10.63 16.11 5.91
N LEU A 128 10.13 17.16 5.24
CA LEU A 128 10.72 17.66 3.99
C LEU A 128 12.15 18.18 4.20
N VAL A 129 12.39 18.89 5.30
CA VAL A 129 13.75 19.38 5.62
C VAL A 129 14.67 18.23 6.00
N ILE A 130 14.20 17.24 6.76
CA ILE A 130 14.97 16.03 7.09
C ILE A 130 15.39 15.30 5.80
N GLU A 131 14.44 15.04 4.91
CA GLU A 131 14.70 14.37 3.64
C GLU A 131 15.72 15.13 2.78
N TYR A 132 15.59 16.46 2.71
CA TYR A 132 16.57 17.31 2.03
C TYR A 132 17.97 17.19 2.63
N LEU A 133 18.09 17.24 3.96
CA LEU A 133 19.37 17.12 4.67
C LEU A 133 20.01 15.74 4.46
N LEU A 134 19.22 14.67 4.57
CA LEU A 134 19.71 13.31 4.33
C LEU A 134 20.19 13.09 2.89
N ASN A 135 19.53 13.72 1.91
CA ASN A 135 19.95 13.64 0.50
C ASN A 135 21.20 14.48 0.19
N LYS A 136 21.49 15.52 1.00
CA LYS A 136 22.64 16.41 0.78
C LYS A 136 23.89 16.00 1.57
N CYS A 137 23.71 15.34 2.70
CA CYS A 137 24.79 14.93 3.60
C CYS A 137 24.93 13.41 3.55
N GLU A 138 26.01 12.91 2.97
CA GLU A 138 26.24 11.46 2.80
C GLU A 138 26.31 10.73 4.15
N ASP A 139 26.85 11.37 5.21
CA ASP A 139 27.03 10.79 6.54
C ASP A 139 26.60 11.76 7.66
N ILE A 140 25.30 11.95 7.84
CA ILE A 140 24.79 12.75 8.95
C ILE A 140 24.38 11.85 10.13
N THR A 141 24.97 12.08 11.31
CA THR A 141 24.58 11.37 12.52
C THR A 141 23.24 11.88 13.06
N PRO A 142 22.45 11.07 13.80
CA PRO A 142 21.17 11.51 14.40
C PRO A 142 21.32 12.77 15.25
N LEU A 143 22.40 12.89 16.02
CA LEU A 143 22.69 14.06 16.84
C LEU A 143 22.98 15.31 15.99
N ALA A 144 23.75 15.16 14.91
CA ALA A 144 24.03 16.26 13.99
C ALA A 144 22.75 16.71 13.28
N LEU A 145 21.90 15.78 12.84
CA LEU A 145 20.62 16.08 12.22
C LEU A 145 19.70 16.88 13.18
N GLN A 146 19.59 16.44 14.44
CA GLN A 146 18.80 17.14 15.45
C GLN A 146 19.28 18.58 15.68
N LYS A 147 20.60 18.78 15.82
CA LYS A 147 21.19 20.11 15.97
C LYS A 147 20.96 20.98 14.72
N THR A 148 21.11 20.42 13.54
CA THR A 148 20.86 21.15 12.29
C THR A 148 19.42 21.63 12.18
N LEU A 149 18.46 20.77 12.52
CA LEU A 149 17.03 21.14 12.55
C LEU A 149 16.75 22.28 13.55
N TYR A 150 17.38 22.23 14.72
CA TYR A 150 17.27 23.31 15.70
C TYR A 150 17.79 24.63 15.14
N TYR A 151 18.95 24.65 14.48
CA TYR A 151 19.49 25.87 13.84
C TYR A 151 18.62 26.34 12.69
N VAL A 152 18.13 25.44 11.84
CA VAL A 152 17.18 25.79 10.74
C VAL A 152 15.94 26.49 11.31
N GLN A 153 15.36 25.99 12.37
CA GLN A 153 14.22 26.60 13.05
C GLN A 153 14.58 27.98 13.59
N GLY A 154 15.72 28.11 14.28
CA GLY A 154 16.19 29.38 14.86
C GLY A 154 16.46 30.45 13.81
N PHE A 155 17.16 30.09 12.71
CA PHE A 155 17.39 31.02 11.60
C PHE A 155 16.11 31.43 10.91
N TYR A 156 15.20 30.48 10.65
CA TYR A 156 13.93 30.78 10.04
C TYR A 156 13.12 31.77 10.89
N TYR A 157 13.06 31.52 12.20
CA TYR A 157 12.39 32.43 13.14
C TYR A 157 13.03 33.84 13.13
N ALA A 158 14.35 33.94 13.11
CA ALA A 158 15.07 35.19 13.09
C ALA A 158 14.80 36.04 11.83
N PHE A 159 14.53 35.40 10.67
CA PHE A 159 14.26 36.11 9.41
C PHE A 159 12.78 36.43 9.18
N TYR A 160 11.89 35.53 9.66
CA TYR A 160 10.46 35.61 9.31
C TYR A 160 9.52 35.86 10.50
N ASP A 161 10.06 35.89 11.72
CA ASP A 161 9.31 36.02 12.98
C ASP A 161 8.17 34.99 13.17
N THR A 162 8.32 33.84 12.52
CA THR A 162 7.39 32.68 12.59
C THR A 162 8.17 31.38 12.64
N PHE A 163 7.58 30.35 13.25
CA PHE A 163 8.19 29.02 13.26
C PHE A 163 8.01 28.30 11.93
N LEU A 164 9.08 27.67 11.44
CA LEU A 164 9.02 26.80 10.26
C LEU A 164 8.27 25.50 10.57
N PHE A 165 8.59 24.92 11.72
CA PHE A 165 7.96 23.70 12.25
C PHE A 165 7.02 24.09 13.39
N THR A 166 5.76 23.71 13.29
CA THR A 166 4.70 23.99 14.28
C THR A 166 4.20 22.72 14.95
N GLU A 167 4.89 21.61 14.71
CA GLU A 167 4.56 20.29 15.25
C GLU A 167 5.26 20.11 16.58
N ASP A 168 4.52 19.68 17.60
CA ASP A 168 5.01 19.32 18.94
C ASP A 168 5.67 17.94 18.94
#